data_ced3fc27ea2430a01003b71442103ec5
#
_entry.id   ced3fc27ea2430a01003b71442103ec5
#
_cell.length_a   1.000
_cell.length_b   1.000
_cell.length_c   1.000
_cell.angle_alpha   90.00
_cell.angle_beta   90.00
_cell.angle_gamma   90.00
#
_symmetry.space_group_name_H-M   'P 1'
#
loop_
_entity.id
_entity.type
_entity.pdbx_description
1 polymer ?
#
loop_
_entity_poly.entity_id
_entity_poly.type
_entity_poly.pdbx_seq_one_letter_code
_entity_poly.pdbx_strand_id
1 'polypeptide(L)' 'MRVAVYYNNRNIRIEERPVPEIGDNELLVKVIASGICGSDVMEWYRVKSAPRVLGHEIAGEIVK' A
#
# COMPACT_ATOMS: atom_id res chain seq x y z
N MET A 1 2.51 10.68 -6.86
CA MET A 1 3.32 9.44 -6.74
C MET A 1 2.63 8.28 -7.42
N ARG A 2 3.39 7.30 -7.86
CA ARG A 2 2.81 6.10 -8.46
C ARG A 2 2.53 5.06 -7.38
N VAL A 3 1.38 4.42 -7.45
CA VAL A 3 0.98 3.38 -6.52
C VAL A 3 0.47 2.17 -7.28
N ALA A 4 0.65 0.99 -6.71
CA ALA A 4 0.08 -0.25 -7.21
C ALA A 4 -1.25 -0.49 -6.50
N VAL A 5 -2.34 -0.40 -7.23
CA VAL A 5 -3.68 -0.58 -6.68
C VAL A 5 -4.16 -1.99 -6.95
N TYR A 6 -4.49 -2.70 -5.89
CA TYR A 6 -4.96 -4.08 -5.94
C TYR A 6 -6.47 -4.14 -6.13
N TYR A 7 -6.90 -4.84 -7.17
CA TYR A 7 -8.31 -5.15 -7.43
C TYR A 7 -8.60 -6.64 -7.17
N ASN A 8 -7.75 -7.52 -7.69
CA ASN A 8 -7.74 -8.96 -7.40
C ASN A 8 -6.37 -9.52 -7.82
N ASN A 9 -6.12 -10.82 -7.60
CA ASN A 9 -4.81 -11.42 -7.88
C ASN A 9 -4.39 -11.39 -9.35
N ARG A 10 -5.29 -11.10 -10.27
CA ARG A 10 -5.01 -10.98 -11.71
C ARG A 10 -5.08 -9.55 -12.22
N ASN A 11 -5.40 -8.60 -11.35
CA ASN A 11 -5.61 -7.22 -11.75
C ASN A 11 -5.01 -6.27 -10.72
N ILE A 12 -3.76 -5.89 -10.95
CA ILE A 12 -3.06 -4.87 -10.18
C ILE A 12 -2.68 -3.77 -11.16
N ARG A 13 -3.06 -2.53 -10.84
CA ARG A 13 -2.85 -1.39 -11.73
C ARG A 13 -1.94 -0.37 -11.10
N ILE A 14 -1.08 0.24 -11.92
CA ILE A 14 -0.26 1.37 -11.50
C ILE A 14 -1.07 2.65 -11.75
N GLU A 15 -1.30 3.42 -10.69
CA GLU A 15 -2.06 4.67 -10.75
C GLU A 15 -1.25 5.81 -10.15
N GLU A 16 -1.50 7.03 -10.65
CA GLU A 16 -0.98 8.24 -10.03
C GLU A 16 -1.91 8.68 -8.93
N ARG A 17 -1.33 8.96 -7.76
CA ARG A 17 -2.08 9.50 -6.62
C ARG A 17 -1.26 10.57 -5.91
N PRO A 18 -1.90 11.54 -5.27
CA PRO A 18 -1.17 12.56 -4.50
C PRO A 18 -0.48 11.92 -3.29
N VAL A 19 0.57 12.57 -2.82
CA VAL A 19 1.20 12.21 -1.55
C VAL A 19 0.16 12.42 -0.44
N PRO A 20 -0.04 11.44 0.47
CA PRO A 20 -1.08 11.55 1.50
C PRO A 20 -0.84 12.72 2.45
N GLU A 21 -1.92 13.33 2.92
CA GLU A 21 -1.88 14.26 4.03
C GLU A 21 -2.03 13.49 5.34
N ILE A 22 -1.34 13.97 6.39
CA ILE A 22 -1.37 13.30 7.69
C ILE A 22 -2.22 14.09 8.69
N GLY A 23 -2.84 13.33 9.62
CA GLY A 23 -3.51 13.90 10.78
C GLY A 23 -2.58 14.03 11.99
N ASP A 24 -3.14 14.48 13.12
CA ASP A 24 -2.36 14.84 14.32
C ASP A 24 -1.54 13.70 14.93
N ASN A 25 -2.03 12.46 14.82
CA ASN A 25 -1.38 11.30 15.42
C ASN A 25 -0.83 10.34 14.35
N GLU A 26 -0.46 10.88 13.20
CA GLU A 26 0.05 10.10 12.07
C GLU A 26 1.45 10.55 11.68
N LEU A 27 2.18 9.68 11.02
CA LEU A 27 3.52 9.97 10.47
C LEU A 27 3.48 9.74 8.96
N LEU A 28 4.21 10.57 8.22
CA LEU A 28 4.45 10.35 6.81
C LEU A 28 5.82 9.69 6.65
N VAL A 29 5.83 8.49 6.07
CA VAL A 29 7.04 7.70 5.91
C VAL A 29 7.36 7.56 4.42
N LYS A 30 8.60 7.91 4.06
CA LYS A 30 9.13 7.63 2.73
C LYS A 30 9.58 6.17 2.71
N VAL A 31 8.90 5.33 1.95
CA VAL A 31 9.21 3.89 1.90
C VAL A 31 10.54 3.67 1.18
N ILE A 32 11.46 2.95 1.84
CA ILE A 32 12.74 2.52 1.28
C ILE A 32 12.63 1.08 0.79
N ALA A 33 11.95 0.22 1.57
CA ALA A 33 11.75 -1.17 1.23
C ALA A 33 10.39 -1.63 1.74
N SER A 34 9.77 -2.52 0.98
CA SER A 34 8.48 -3.12 1.35
C SER A 34 8.55 -4.61 1.09
N GLY A 35 8.27 -5.42 2.13
CA GLY A 35 8.22 -6.87 2.03
C GLY A 35 6.84 -7.37 1.61
N ILE A 36 6.79 -8.63 1.21
CA ILE A 36 5.55 -9.33 0.90
C ILE A 36 5.25 -10.30 2.03
N CYS A 37 4.07 -10.17 2.61
CA CYS A 37 3.55 -11.12 3.61
C CYS A 37 2.71 -12.19 2.91
N GLY A 38 2.62 -13.37 3.51
CA GLY A 38 1.76 -14.44 2.99
C GLY A 38 0.31 -14.01 2.76
N SER A 39 -0.22 -13.11 3.60
CA SER A 39 -1.58 -12.60 3.46
C SER A 39 -1.77 -11.74 2.21
N ASP A 40 -0.70 -11.20 1.61
CA ASP A 40 -0.80 -10.35 0.42
C ASP A 40 -1.23 -11.14 -0.81
N VAL A 41 -1.03 -12.46 -0.81
CA VAL A 41 -1.41 -13.34 -1.93
C VAL A 41 -2.70 -14.13 -1.68
N MET A 42 -3.36 -13.91 -0.55
CA MET A 42 -4.61 -14.56 -0.19
C MET A 42 -5.79 -13.78 -0.78
N GLU A 43 -6.20 -14.14 -1.99
CA GLU A 43 -7.25 -13.41 -2.71
C GLU A 43 -8.57 -13.36 -1.94
N TRP A 44 -8.99 -14.46 -1.35
CA TRP A 44 -10.23 -14.52 -0.59
C TRP A 44 -10.27 -13.54 0.59
N TYR A 45 -9.09 -13.20 1.09
CA TYR A 45 -8.92 -12.24 2.19
C TYR A 45 -8.82 -10.81 1.65
N ARG A 46 -8.03 -10.61 0.59
CA ARG A 46 -7.71 -9.28 0.07
C ARG A 46 -8.79 -8.67 -0.80
N VAL A 47 -9.51 -9.49 -1.56
CA VAL A 47 -10.54 -9.00 -2.47
C VAL A 47 -11.68 -8.28 -1.73
N LYS A 48 -11.91 -8.62 -0.48
CA LYS A 48 -12.93 -7.97 0.36
C LYS A 48 -12.65 -6.49 0.61
N SER A 49 -11.41 -6.09 0.58
CA SER A 49 -11.00 -4.71 0.79
C SER A 49 -10.57 -4.01 -0.51
N ALA A 50 -10.68 -4.69 -1.64
CA ALA A 50 -10.33 -4.12 -2.93
C ALA A 50 -11.36 -3.07 -3.39
N PRO A 51 -10.96 -2.07 -4.19
CA PRO A 51 -9.59 -1.79 -4.58
C PRO A 51 -8.82 -1.08 -3.46
N ARG A 52 -7.55 -1.42 -3.29
CA ARG A 52 -6.69 -0.75 -2.31
C ARG A 52 -5.22 -0.89 -2.65
N VAL A 53 -4.42 -0.02 -2.08
CA VAL A 53 -2.96 -0.15 -2.10
C VAL A 53 -2.57 -1.11 -0.99
N LEU A 54 -1.91 -2.21 -1.35
CA LEU A 54 -1.44 -3.21 -0.39
C LEU A 54 -0.03 -2.88 0.10
N GLY A 55 0.37 -3.57 1.16
CA GLY A 55 1.69 -3.48 1.75
C GLY A 55 1.60 -3.08 3.22
N HIS A 56 2.12 -3.92 4.10
CA HIS A 56 2.12 -3.66 5.54
C HIS A 56 3.46 -4.03 6.20
N GLU A 57 4.41 -4.55 5.43
CA GLU A 57 5.75 -4.87 5.91
C GLU A 57 6.75 -3.90 5.26
N ILE A 58 6.91 -2.75 5.86
CA ILE A 58 7.70 -1.66 5.29
C ILE A 58 8.83 -1.22 6.21
N ALA A 59 9.88 -0.72 5.59
CA ALA A 59 10.94 0.04 6.25
C ALA A 59 11.13 1.34 5.49
N GLY A 60 11.26 2.44 6.20
CA GLY A 60 11.36 3.73 5.55
C GLY A 60 11.86 4.81 6.48
N GLU A 61 11.81 6.04 5.99
CA GLU A 61 12.27 7.22 6.68
C GLU A 61 11.11 8.15 6.99
N ILE A 62 11.02 8.63 8.22
CA ILE A 62 9.99 9.59 8.61
C ILE A 62 10.35 10.94 7.98
N VAL A 63 9.45 11.50 7.18
CA VAL A 63 9.64 12.79 6.51
C VAL A 63 8.70 13.87 7.03
N LYS A 64 7.71 13.49 7.85
CA LYS A 64 6.79 14.47 8.42
C LYS A 64 6.08 13.98 9.67
#